data_23bb8a82e224f745df2ac1044da2f266
#
_entry.id   23bb8a82e224f745df2ac1044da2f266
#
_cell.length_a   1.000
_cell.length_b   1.000
_cell.length_c   1.000
_cell.angle_alpha   90.00
_cell.angle_beta   90.00
_cell.angle_gamma   90.00
#
_symmetry.space_group_name_H-M   'P 1'
#
loop_
_entity.id
_entity.type
_entity.pdbx_description
1 polymer ?
#
loop_
_entity_poly.entity_id
_entity_poly.type
_entity_poly.pdbx_seq_one_letter_code
_entity_poly.pdbx_strand_id
1 'polypeptide(L)'
;MEAHYLSEHNLLIFLLQVALLLGFSRALGEVFRRFGQPSITAEILVGVLFGPTVFGRLFPELHRILFPADNLQRNMLETVAWLGILLFLLKSGLETNFATAWRQRRHALVLSLSDLIIPMAVAFAPAFFLPDSYMGPDVSRLSFAAFIATIMTISALPVTVRVMQELRMYR
;
A
#
# COMPACT_ATOMS: atom_id res chain seq x y z
N MET A 1 0.91 -29.46 -24.40
CA MET A 1 1.31 -28.57 -23.29
C MET A 1 2.56 -27.85 -23.75
N GLU A 2 2.40 -26.72 -24.44
CA GLU A 2 3.54 -25.89 -24.84
C GLU A 2 4.11 -25.27 -23.57
N ALA A 3 5.36 -25.60 -23.26
CA ALA A 3 6.08 -24.94 -22.19
C ALA A 3 6.22 -23.47 -22.56
N HIS A 4 5.43 -22.61 -21.93
CA HIS A 4 5.49 -21.17 -22.10
C HIS A 4 6.78 -20.69 -21.43
N TYR A 5 7.90 -20.80 -22.13
CA TYR A 5 9.15 -20.19 -21.66
C TYR A 5 8.98 -18.67 -21.67
N LEU A 6 9.36 -18.03 -20.57
CA LEU A 6 9.47 -16.58 -20.51
C LEU A 6 10.37 -16.11 -21.64
N SER A 7 9.88 -15.26 -22.53
CA SER A 7 10.73 -14.70 -23.59
C SER A 7 11.81 -13.82 -22.94
N GLU A 8 13.02 -13.84 -23.49
CA GLU A 8 14.13 -13.01 -23.02
C GLU A 8 13.73 -11.52 -22.94
N HIS A 9 12.93 -11.07 -23.90
CA HIS A 9 12.38 -9.73 -23.95
C HIS A 9 11.51 -9.40 -22.73
N ASN A 10 10.60 -10.29 -22.35
CA ASN A 10 9.74 -10.12 -21.18
C ASN A 10 10.53 -10.09 -19.88
N LEU A 11 11.56 -10.92 -19.78
CA LEU A 11 12.45 -10.93 -18.63
C LEU A 11 13.25 -9.62 -18.51
N LEU A 12 13.78 -9.11 -19.62
CA LEU A 12 14.52 -7.85 -19.64
C LEU A 12 13.63 -6.66 -19.23
N ILE A 13 12.41 -6.56 -19.78
CA ILE A 13 11.46 -5.51 -19.38
C ILE A 13 11.15 -5.62 -17.89
N PHE A 14 10.86 -6.81 -17.38
CA PHE A 14 10.58 -7.03 -15.97
C PHE A 14 11.74 -6.60 -15.07
N LEU A 15 12.97 -7.00 -15.39
CA LEU A 15 14.16 -6.60 -14.63
C LEU A 15 14.37 -5.09 -14.67
N LEU A 16 14.12 -4.47 -15.82
CA LEU A 16 14.19 -3.01 -15.99
C LEU A 16 13.14 -2.30 -15.13
N GLN A 17 11.89 -2.79 -15.12
CA GLN A 17 10.82 -2.27 -14.26
C GLN A 17 11.22 -2.31 -12.77
N VAL A 18 11.68 -3.48 -12.31
CA VAL A 18 12.12 -3.66 -10.92
C VAL A 18 13.29 -2.75 -10.58
N ALA A 19 14.30 -2.68 -11.46
CA ALA A 19 15.48 -1.83 -11.27
C ALA A 19 15.10 -0.34 -11.20
N LEU A 20 14.22 0.13 -12.10
CA LEU A 20 13.75 1.52 -12.10
C LEU A 20 12.93 1.84 -10.85
N LEU A 21 11.94 1.00 -10.50
CA LEU A 21 11.12 1.23 -9.32
C LEU A 21 11.96 1.26 -8.04
N LEU A 22 12.86 0.30 -7.85
CA LEU A 22 13.76 0.26 -6.68
C LEU A 22 14.76 1.42 -6.68
N GLY A 23 15.37 1.73 -7.83
CA GLY A 23 16.34 2.81 -7.97
C GLY A 23 15.73 4.18 -7.66
N PHE A 24 14.59 4.50 -8.25
CA PHE A 24 13.89 5.76 -7.99
C PHE A 24 13.34 5.84 -6.56
N SER A 25 12.79 4.75 -6.03
CA SER A 25 12.33 4.68 -4.64
C SER A 25 13.48 4.94 -3.67
N ARG A 26 14.65 4.36 -3.93
CA ARG A 26 15.84 4.56 -3.11
C ARG A 26 16.37 5.98 -3.20
N ALA A 27 16.51 6.51 -4.42
CA ALA A 27 16.99 7.86 -4.66
C ALA A 27 16.07 8.91 -4.04
N LEU A 28 14.76 8.81 -4.28
CA LEU A 28 13.79 9.74 -3.73
C LEU A 28 13.66 9.59 -2.21
N GLY A 29 13.77 8.36 -1.69
CA GLY A 29 13.78 8.08 -0.25
C GLY A 29 14.95 8.75 0.47
N GLU A 30 16.14 8.77 -0.15
CA GLU A 30 17.29 9.48 0.42
C GLU A 30 17.06 10.99 0.46
N VAL A 31 16.45 11.56 -0.59
CA VAL A 31 16.07 12.98 -0.63
C VAL A 31 15.08 13.29 0.48
N PHE A 32 14.02 12.47 0.65
CA PHE A 32 13.01 12.67 1.69
C PHE A 32 13.62 12.61 3.10
N ARG A 33 14.54 11.66 3.33
CA ARG A 33 15.24 11.56 4.62
C ARG A 33 16.05 12.82 4.97
N ARG A 34 16.66 13.48 3.98
CA ARG A 34 17.36 14.76 4.20
C ARG A 34 16.42 15.87 4.65
N PHE A 35 15.13 15.81 4.27
CA PHE A 35 14.09 16.72 4.72
C PHE A 35 13.35 16.23 5.98
N GLY A 36 13.86 15.18 6.66
CA GLY A 36 13.24 14.64 7.86
C GLY A 36 11.94 13.87 7.60
N GLN A 37 11.66 13.51 6.34
CA GLN A 37 10.47 12.74 5.95
C GLN A 37 10.78 11.25 5.89
N PRO A 38 9.82 10.37 6.25
CA PRO A 38 9.98 8.94 6.12
C PRO A 38 10.20 8.50 4.66
N SER A 39 11.12 7.55 4.44
CA SER A 39 11.42 7.03 3.10
C SER A 39 10.24 6.33 2.44
N ILE A 40 9.35 5.74 3.24
CA ILE A 40 8.14 5.08 2.73
C ILE A 40 7.23 6.02 1.94
N THR A 41 7.17 7.30 2.32
CA THR A 41 6.39 8.31 1.59
C THR A 41 6.92 8.46 0.16
N ALA A 42 8.25 8.45 0.00
CA ALA A 42 8.89 8.48 -1.31
C ALA A 42 8.63 7.21 -2.12
N GLU A 43 8.64 6.04 -1.48
CA GLU A 43 8.37 4.75 -2.13
C GLU A 43 6.94 4.71 -2.70
N ILE A 44 5.95 5.16 -1.92
CA ILE A 44 4.56 5.29 -2.37
C ILE A 44 4.45 6.30 -3.51
N LEU A 45 5.11 7.45 -3.38
CA LEU A 45 5.07 8.50 -4.39
C LEU A 45 5.67 8.02 -5.72
N VAL A 46 6.77 7.28 -5.69
CA VAL A 46 7.34 6.68 -6.91
C VAL A 46 6.35 5.73 -7.58
N GLY A 47 5.65 4.89 -6.81
CA GLY A 47 4.61 4.02 -7.37
C GLY A 47 3.49 4.80 -8.06
N VAL A 48 3.04 5.90 -7.49
CA VAL A 48 2.03 6.79 -8.09
C VAL A 48 2.58 7.51 -9.32
N LEU A 49 3.83 8.00 -9.26
CA LEU A 49 4.47 8.73 -10.36
C LEU A 49 4.68 7.82 -11.59
N PHE A 50 5.14 6.58 -11.38
CA PHE A 50 5.33 5.62 -12.47
C PHE A 50 4.03 4.95 -12.93
N GLY A 51 2.94 5.18 -12.22
CA GLY A 51 1.62 4.65 -12.56
C GLY A 51 0.99 5.30 -13.82
N PRO A 52 -0.14 4.75 -14.28
CA PRO A 52 -0.82 5.22 -15.48
C PRO A 52 -1.38 6.66 -15.33
N THR A 53 -1.58 7.12 -14.10
CA THR A 53 -2.16 8.44 -13.82
C THR A 53 -1.21 9.60 -14.07
N VAL A 54 0.08 9.43 -13.82
CA VAL A 54 1.09 10.48 -14.00
C VAL A 54 1.96 10.16 -15.20
N PHE A 55 2.81 9.14 -15.09
CA PHE A 55 3.74 8.76 -16.16
C PHE A 55 3.02 8.34 -17.44
N GLY A 56 1.93 7.57 -17.30
CA GLY A 56 1.11 7.15 -18.43
C GLY A 56 0.41 8.30 -19.15
N ARG A 57 0.11 9.41 -18.47
CA ARG A 57 -0.47 10.61 -19.09
C ARG A 57 0.58 11.52 -19.73
N LEU A 58 1.72 11.69 -19.07
CA LEU A 58 2.79 12.58 -19.54
C LEU A 58 3.60 11.96 -20.69
N PHE A 59 3.84 10.65 -20.62
CA PHE A 59 4.67 9.91 -21.57
C PHE A 59 4.01 8.59 -21.97
N PRO A 60 2.86 8.61 -22.69
CA PRO A 60 2.07 7.41 -22.95
C PRO A 60 2.83 6.32 -23.71
N GLU A 61 3.64 6.71 -24.69
CA GLU A 61 4.42 5.75 -25.48
C GLU A 61 5.50 5.05 -24.63
N LEU A 62 6.23 5.83 -23.82
CA LEU A 62 7.26 5.29 -22.95
C LEU A 62 6.68 4.41 -21.84
N HIS A 63 5.53 4.81 -21.30
CA HIS A 63 4.81 4.02 -20.31
C HIS A 63 4.37 2.67 -20.92
N ARG A 64 3.85 2.67 -22.15
CA ARG A 64 3.41 1.44 -22.84
C ARG A 64 4.57 0.49 -23.14
N ILE A 65 5.76 1.02 -23.43
CA ILE A 65 6.98 0.21 -23.63
C ILE A 65 7.46 -0.36 -22.30
N LEU A 66 7.48 0.46 -21.25
CA LEU A 66 8.02 0.09 -19.94
C LEU A 66 7.04 -0.75 -19.11
N PHE A 67 5.75 -0.46 -19.20
CA PHE A 67 4.67 -1.17 -18.52
C PHE A 67 3.63 -1.66 -19.53
N PRO A 68 3.99 -2.65 -20.36
CA PRO A 68 3.06 -3.18 -21.36
C PRO A 68 1.82 -3.76 -20.67
N ALA A 69 0.66 -3.59 -21.33
CA ALA A 69 -0.62 -4.12 -20.86
C ALA A 69 -0.71 -5.64 -21.11
N ASP A 70 0.33 -6.38 -20.73
CA ASP A 70 0.42 -7.83 -20.84
C ASP A 70 0.20 -8.46 -19.46
N ASN A 71 -0.68 -9.45 -19.40
CA ASN A 71 -0.99 -10.17 -18.19
C ASN A 71 0.24 -10.86 -17.58
N LEU A 72 1.17 -11.34 -18.41
CA LEU A 72 2.40 -11.97 -17.94
C LEU A 72 3.28 -10.98 -17.17
N GLN A 73 3.53 -9.80 -17.74
CA GLN A 73 4.31 -8.74 -17.11
C GLN A 73 3.67 -8.26 -15.81
N ARG A 74 2.36 -8.08 -15.83
CA ARG A 74 1.60 -7.70 -14.65
C ARG A 74 1.72 -8.73 -13.52
N ASN A 75 1.55 -10.02 -13.85
CA ASN A 75 1.66 -11.10 -12.87
C ASN A 75 3.09 -11.22 -12.30
N MET A 76 4.12 -10.99 -13.11
CA MET A 76 5.51 -10.99 -12.63
C MET A 76 5.75 -9.87 -11.60
N LEU A 77 5.33 -8.64 -11.89
CA LEU A 77 5.43 -7.53 -10.94
C LEU A 77 4.61 -7.77 -9.68
N GLU A 78 3.40 -8.25 -9.84
CA GLU A 78 2.49 -8.56 -8.73
C GLU A 78 3.08 -9.64 -7.81
N THR A 79 3.70 -10.67 -8.39
CA THR A 79 4.38 -11.73 -7.62
C THR A 79 5.51 -11.18 -6.76
N VAL A 80 6.35 -10.29 -7.32
CA VAL A 80 7.43 -9.65 -6.56
C VAL A 80 6.87 -8.70 -5.49
N ALA A 81 5.80 -7.97 -5.79
CA ALA A 81 5.13 -7.11 -4.82
C ALA A 81 4.58 -7.92 -3.63
N TRP A 82 3.90 -9.04 -3.90
CA TRP A 82 3.44 -9.96 -2.85
C TRP A 82 4.58 -10.54 -2.01
N LEU A 83 5.66 -10.97 -2.66
CA LEU A 83 6.84 -11.45 -1.96
C LEU A 83 7.43 -10.35 -1.05
N GLY A 84 7.52 -9.11 -1.56
CA GLY A 84 7.96 -7.96 -0.79
C GLY A 84 7.09 -7.69 0.43
N ILE A 85 5.76 -7.74 0.28
CA ILE A 85 4.79 -7.58 1.37
C ILE A 85 4.96 -8.70 2.41
N LEU A 86 5.07 -9.96 1.98
CA LEU A 86 5.24 -11.10 2.88
C LEU A 86 6.54 -10.98 3.70
N LEU A 87 7.66 -10.67 3.05
CA LEU A 87 8.95 -10.48 3.73
C LEU A 87 8.91 -9.27 4.68
N PHE A 88 8.24 -8.20 4.30
CA PHE A 88 8.06 -7.04 5.15
C PHE A 88 7.22 -7.37 6.40
N LEU A 89 6.11 -8.09 6.23
CA LEU A 89 5.27 -8.54 7.36
C LEU A 89 6.04 -9.51 8.27
N LEU A 90 6.80 -10.43 7.69
CA LEU A 90 7.66 -11.34 8.44
C LEU A 90 8.68 -10.56 9.29
N LYS A 91 9.39 -9.63 8.68
CA LYS A 91 10.35 -8.77 9.39
C LYS A 91 9.68 -7.99 10.53
N SER A 92 8.54 -7.36 10.26
CA SER A 92 7.77 -6.62 11.26
C SER A 92 7.31 -7.51 12.41
N GLY A 93 6.88 -8.74 12.11
CA GLY A 93 6.51 -9.74 13.11
C GLY A 93 7.69 -10.17 14.00
N LEU A 94 8.86 -10.38 13.42
CA LEU A 94 10.08 -10.75 14.15
C LEU A 94 10.59 -9.63 15.06
N GLU A 95 10.38 -8.38 14.69
CA GLU A 95 10.78 -7.21 15.50
C GLU A 95 9.79 -6.92 16.65
N THR A 96 8.61 -7.55 16.65
CA THR A 96 7.57 -7.31 17.66
C THR A 96 7.92 -8.00 18.99
N ASN A 97 8.02 -7.21 20.05
CA ASN A 97 8.25 -7.73 21.40
C ASN A 97 6.93 -8.14 22.07
N PHE A 98 6.58 -9.41 21.96
CA PHE A 98 5.34 -9.97 22.53
C PHE A 98 5.25 -9.84 24.05
N ALA A 99 6.37 -9.89 24.77
CA ALA A 99 6.39 -9.74 26.22
C ALA A 99 5.95 -8.33 26.64
N THR A 100 6.38 -7.30 25.92
CA THR A 100 5.96 -5.92 26.14
C THR A 100 4.48 -5.72 25.80
N ALA A 101 4.04 -6.27 24.65
CA ALA A 101 2.62 -6.24 24.26
C ALA A 101 1.72 -6.89 25.30
N TRP A 102 2.11 -8.03 25.85
CA TRP A 102 1.37 -8.73 26.91
C TRP A 102 1.30 -7.95 28.22
N ARG A 103 2.40 -7.31 28.62
CA ARG A 103 2.45 -6.45 29.83
C ARG A 103 1.50 -5.25 29.71
N GLN A 104 1.36 -4.69 28.53
CA GLN A 104 0.56 -3.51 28.26
C GLN A 104 -0.82 -3.83 27.63
N ARG A 105 -1.27 -5.09 27.73
CA ARG A 105 -2.48 -5.58 27.06
C ARG A 105 -3.73 -4.72 27.23
N ARG A 106 -3.94 -4.14 28.43
CA ARG A 106 -5.09 -3.26 28.67
C ARG A 106 -5.04 -1.98 27.84
N HIS A 107 -3.88 -1.32 27.82
CA HIS A 107 -3.70 -0.12 27.01
C HIS A 107 -3.77 -0.45 25.52
N ALA A 108 -3.16 -1.56 25.09
CA ALA A 108 -3.23 -2.03 23.71
C ALA A 108 -4.67 -2.31 23.28
N LEU A 109 -5.48 -2.97 24.11
CA LEU A 109 -6.89 -3.23 23.82
C LEU A 109 -7.72 -1.94 23.71
N VAL A 110 -7.54 -1.00 24.66
CA VAL A 110 -8.24 0.29 24.60
C VAL A 110 -7.87 1.06 23.35
N LEU A 111 -6.58 1.15 23.03
CA LEU A 111 -6.11 1.83 21.82
C LEU A 111 -6.64 1.17 20.54
N SER A 112 -6.57 -0.17 20.45
CA SER A 112 -7.05 -0.90 19.27
C SER A 112 -8.56 -0.77 19.09
N LEU A 113 -9.35 -0.83 20.17
CA LEU A 113 -10.78 -0.61 20.11
C LEU A 113 -11.14 0.82 19.74
N SER A 114 -10.40 1.79 20.27
CA SER A 114 -10.58 3.21 19.91
C SER A 114 -10.24 3.47 18.44
N ASP A 115 -9.14 2.90 17.94
CA ASP A 115 -8.71 3.00 16.55
C ASP A 115 -9.70 2.34 15.57
N LEU A 116 -10.45 1.35 16.02
CA LEU A 116 -11.53 0.73 15.26
C LEU A 116 -12.83 1.55 15.33
N ILE A 117 -13.29 1.86 16.55
CA ILE A 117 -14.63 2.39 16.78
C ILE A 117 -14.72 3.88 16.38
N ILE A 118 -13.69 4.68 16.67
CA ILE A 118 -13.76 6.13 16.44
C ILE A 118 -13.83 6.45 14.94
N PRO A 119 -12.93 5.97 14.07
CA PRO A 119 -13.03 6.22 12.62
C PRO A 119 -14.32 5.65 12.02
N MET A 120 -14.74 4.47 12.48
CA MET A 120 -15.97 3.85 12.03
C MET A 120 -17.19 4.72 12.35
N ALA A 121 -17.32 5.21 13.58
CA ALA A 121 -18.41 6.07 13.98
C ALA A 121 -18.40 7.43 13.25
N VAL A 122 -17.20 8.01 13.11
CA VAL A 122 -17.02 9.30 12.42
C VAL A 122 -17.33 9.18 10.92
N ALA A 123 -16.98 8.06 10.29
CA ALA A 123 -17.23 7.85 8.86
C ALA A 123 -18.68 7.40 8.58
N PHE A 124 -19.29 6.64 9.49
CA PHE A 124 -20.66 6.12 9.33
C PHE A 124 -21.70 7.25 9.22
N ALA A 125 -21.61 8.24 10.09
CA ALA A 125 -22.59 9.32 10.10
C ALA A 125 -22.64 10.10 8.75
N PRO A 126 -21.57 10.68 8.22
CA PRO A 126 -21.63 11.34 6.92
C PRO A 126 -21.96 10.38 5.77
N ALA A 127 -21.48 9.12 5.80
CA ALA A 127 -21.78 8.15 4.77
C ALA A 127 -23.28 7.81 4.72
N PHE A 128 -23.96 7.78 5.85
CA PHE A 128 -25.40 7.55 5.94
C PHE A 128 -26.23 8.66 5.29
N PHE A 129 -25.74 9.90 5.31
CA PHE A 129 -26.42 11.07 4.74
C PHE A 129 -26.00 11.37 3.29
N LEU A 130 -25.14 10.56 2.68
CA LEU A 130 -24.75 10.72 1.28
C LEU A 130 -25.95 10.57 0.34
N PRO A 131 -26.00 11.33 -0.77
CA PRO A 131 -27.05 11.17 -1.79
C PRO A 131 -27.04 9.76 -2.41
N ASP A 132 -28.23 9.29 -2.81
CA ASP A 132 -28.41 7.96 -3.41
C ASP A 132 -27.61 7.76 -4.71
N SER A 133 -27.21 8.84 -5.38
CA SER A 133 -26.38 8.80 -6.58
C SER A 133 -25.00 8.16 -6.37
N TYR A 134 -24.53 8.06 -5.13
CA TYR A 134 -23.27 7.39 -4.77
C TYR A 134 -23.47 5.90 -4.43
N MET A 135 -24.72 5.45 -4.30
CA MET A 135 -25.04 4.08 -3.99
C MET A 135 -25.29 3.28 -5.27
N GLY A 136 -24.84 2.03 -5.27
CA GLY A 136 -25.18 1.10 -6.35
C GLY A 136 -26.68 0.71 -6.34
N PRO A 137 -27.21 0.20 -7.47
CA PRO A 137 -28.55 -0.33 -7.51
C PRO A 137 -28.70 -1.43 -6.46
N ASP A 138 -29.87 -1.47 -5.79
CA ASP A 138 -30.24 -2.46 -4.79
C ASP A 138 -29.38 -2.50 -3.51
N VAL A 139 -28.59 -1.48 -3.23
CA VAL A 139 -27.79 -1.37 -2.00
C VAL A 139 -28.56 -0.59 -0.94
N SER A 140 -28.77 -1.20 0.24
CA SER A 140 -29.40 -0.49 1.35
C SER A 140 -28.47 0.61 1.89
N ARG A 141 -29.07 1.74 2.31
CA ARG A 141 -28.33 2.88 2.89
C ARG A 141 -27.47 2.46 4.10
N LEU A 142 -27.99 1.57 4.92
CA LEU A 142 -27.28 1.04 6.07
C LEU A 142 -26.04 0.23 5.64
N SER A 143 -26.18 -0.65 4.65
CA SER A 143 -25.07 -1.46 4.13
C SER A 143 -24.00 -0.59 3.49
N PHE A 144 -24.41 0.44 2.74
CA PHE A 144 -23.49 1.39 2.14
C PHE A 144 -22.69 2.15 3.19
N ALA A 145 -23.38 2.73 4.19
CA ALA A 145 -22.73 3.46 5.27
C ALA A 145 -21.80 2.57 6.11
N ALA A 146 -22.20 1.34 6.41
CA ALA A 146 -21.38 0.38 7.12
C ALA A 146 -20.13 -0.02 6.30
N PHE A 147 -20.27 -0.19 4.99
CA PHE A 147 -19.16 -0.50 4.09
C PHE A 147 -18.13 0.64 4.05
N ILE A 148 -18.58 1.89 3.85
CA ILE A 148 -17.70 3.08 3.86
C ILE A 148 -17.01 3.23 5.23
N ALA A 149 -17.76 3.07 6.32
CA ALA A 149 -17.21 3.12 7.67
C ALA A 149 -16.15 2.04 7.90
N THR A 150 -16.37 0.83 7.40
CA THR A 150 -15.39 -0.28 7.49
C THR A 150 -14.12 0.04 6.71
N ILE A 151 -14.25 0.56 5.48
CA ILE A 151 -13.09 0.97 4.67
C ILE A 151 -12.23 2.01 5.41
N MET A 152 -12.86 2.96 6.06
CA MET A 152 -12.17 4.03 6.80
C MET A 152 -11.47 3.54 8.08
N THR A 153 -11.83 2.36 8.58
CA THR A 153 -11.14 1.73 9.73
C THR A 153 -9.94 0.89 9.32
N ILE A 154 -9.74 0.64 8.03
CA ILE A 154 -8.58 -0.12 7.55
C ILE A 154 -7.34 0.75 7.71
N SER A 155 -6.69 0.60 8.86
CA SER A 155 -5.43 1.27 9.14
C SER A 155 -4.27 0.53 8.47
N ALA A 156 -3.39 1.26 7.80
CA ALA A 156 -2.19 0.71 7.18
C ALA A 156 -1.13 0.44 8.26
N LEU A 157 -1.36 -0.54 9.13
CA LEU A 157 -0.42 -0.96 10.19
C LEU A 157 1.04 -1.06 9.72
N PRO A 158 1.34 -1.69 8.56
CA PRO A 158 2.71 -1.80 8.09
C PRO A 158 3.37 -0.43 7.81
N VAL A 159 2.62 0.51 7.26
CA VAL A 159 3.11 1.86 6.97
C VAL A 159 3.39 2.61 8.28
N THR A 160 2.47 2.57 9.22
CA THR A 160 2.61 3.22 10.53
C THR A 160 3.83 2.69 11.29
N VAL A 161 3.99 1.36 11.35
CA VAL A 161 5.15 0.73 12.00
C VAL A 161 6.46 1.20 11.37
N ARG A 162 6.54 1.24 10.05
CA ARG A 162 7.74 1.66 9.34
C ARG A 162 8.06 3.15 9.55
N VAL A 163 7.05 4.02 9.54
CA VAL A 163 7.21 5.44 9.86
C VAL A 163 7.74 5.62 11.27
N MET A 164 7.18 4.92 12.26
CA MET A 164 7.63 4.98 13.66
C MET A 164 9.06 4.46 13.82
N GLN A 165 9.45 3.40 13.12
CA GLN A 165 10.83 2.88 13.11
C GLN A 165 11.80 3.92 12.53
N GLU A 166 11.47 4.54 11.40
CA GLU A 166 12.32 5.55 10.75
C GLU A 166 12.47 6.81 11.60
N LEU A 167 11.42 7.22 12.30
CA LEU A 167 11.42 8.36 13.23
C LEU A 167 12.07 8.02 14.59
N ARG A 168 12.59 6.79 14.76
CA ARG A 168 13.19 6.31 16.01
C ARG A 168 12.28 6.41 17.23
N MET A 169 10.98 6.35 17.02
CA MET A 169 9.99 6.39 18.10
C MET A 169 9.86 5.04 18.85
N TYR A 170 10.45 3.98 18.32
CA TYR A 170 10.64 2.71 19.02
C TYR A 170 11.94 2.76 19.83
N ARG A 171 11.84 2.98 21.13
CA ARG A 171 12.85 2.67 22.12
C ARG A 171 12.29 1.68 23.14
#